data_ca982b6370883d2e4a820e7a91edd7be
#
_entry.id   ca982b6370883d2e4a820e7a91edd7be
#
_cell.length_a   1.000
_cell.length_b   1.000
_cell.length_c   1.000
_cell.angle_alpha   90.00
_cell.angle_beta   90.00
_cell.angle_gamma   90.00
#
_symmetry.space_group_name_H-M   'P 1'
#
loop_
_entity.id
_entity.type
_entity.pdbx_description
1 polymer ?
#
loop_
_entity_poly.entity_id
_entity_poly.type
_entity_poly.pdbx_seq_one_letter_code
_entity_poly.pdbx_strand_id
1 'polypeptide(L)'
;MSSVSDRPPVAHHRPSNESLRDRLPDFPWDKLEPYKKTAAAHPGGIVDLSVGTPVDPVPELIQKALVDAADSPGYPTVWGTPALRDAITGWVERRLGARDVTHRHVLPIVGSKELVAWLPTQLGLGPGDKVAFPRLAYPTYEVGARLARAEYEAYEDPTELDPAGLKLLWLNSPSNPTGKVLSKADLTRIVAWARAHGVLVVSDECYLELGWEADPVSVLHPDVNGGSYDGLVAVHSLSKRSNLAGYRAAFLAGDPAVLGPLLEIRKHGGMMTSAPTQAAVVAALGDDEHVRVQRERYAARRTVLREALLGAGFRIEHSEASLYLWATRDESCWATVAHLAERGILVAPGDFYGPAGEHFVRVALTATDERVQTAVERLKD
;
A
#
# COMPACT_ATOMS: atom_id res chain seq x y z
N MET A 1 -28.83 60.73 4.77
CA MET A 1 -29.58 59.64 4.13
C MET A 1 -28.71 59.06 3.05
N SER A 2 -27.99 58.01 3.37
CA SER A 2 -27.00 57.37 2.45
C SER A 2 -27.66 56.14 1.86
N SER A 3 -27.71 56.05 0.52
CA SER A 3 -28.32 54.98 -0.25
C SER A 3 -27.45 53.73 -0.12
N VAL A 4 -28.02 52.66 0.45
CA VAL A 4 -27.47 51.32 0.42
C VAL A 4 -27.58 50.81 -1.03
N SER A 5 -26.42 50.58 -1.70
CA SER A 5 -26.38 50.01 -3.02
C SER A 5 -26.80 48.56 -3.00
N ASP A 6 -27.94 48.27 -3.57
CA ASP A 6 -28.38 46.90 -3.91
C ASP A 6 -27.42 46.29 -4.95
N ARG A 7 -26.40 45.55 -4.50
CA ARG A 7 -25.66 44.65 -5.40
C ARG A 7 -26.46 43.34 -5.48
N PRO A 8 -26.78 42.87 -6.69
CA PRO A 8 -27.41 41.55 -6.83
C PRO A 8 -26.48 40.46 -6.28
N PRO A 9 -27.02 39.39 -5.70
CA PRO A 9 -26.20 38.30 -5.19
C PRO A 9 -25.38 37.70 -6.33
N VAL A 10 -24.07 37.63 -6.14
CA VAL A 10 -23.16 36.96 -7.08
C VAL A 10 -23.64 35.49 -7.18
N ALA A 11 -24.19 35.12 -8.31
CA ALA A 11 -24.54 33.75 -8.60
C ALA A 11 -23.24 32.92 -8.55
N HIS A 12 -23.08 32.13 -7.49
CA HIS A 12 -22.01 31.16 -7.43
C HIS A 12 -22.26 30.13 -8.54
N HIS A 13 -21.58 30.33 -9.67
CA HIS A 13 -21.54 29.35 -10.73
C HIS A 13 -20.90 28.08 -10.17
N ARG A 14 -21.70 27.13 -9.69
CA ARG A 14 -21.23 25.77 -9.51
C ARG A 14 -20.99 25.21 -10.91
N PRO A 15 -19.75 24.81 -11.24
CA PRO A 15 -19.52 24.13 -12.51
C PRO A 15 -20.51 22.96 -12.60
N SER A 16 -21.19 22.82 -13.72
CA SER A 16 -22.14 21.73 -14.02
C SER A 16 -21.43 20.36 -14.21
N ASN A 17 -20.20 20.24 -13.75
CA ASN A 17 -19.43 19.02 -13.82
C ASN A 17 -19.76 18.12 -12.63
N GLU A 18 -19.96 16.84 -12.92
CA GLU A 18 -19.95 15.75 -11.96
C GLU A 18 -18.93 16.02 -10.86
N SER A 19 -19.34 15.98 -9.60
CA SER A 19 -18.44 16.28 -8.50
C SER A 19 -17.33 15.22 -8.43
N LEU A 20 -16.18 15.57 -7.89
CA LEU A 20 -15.10 14.60 -7.71
C LEU A 20 -15.57 13.38 -6.89
N ARG A 21 -16.49 13.61 -5.93
CA ARG A 21 -17.09 12.56 -5.10
C ARG A 21 -17.90 11.56 -5.94
N ASP A 22 -18.63 12.03 -6.94
CA ASP A 22 -19.54 11.20 -7.74
C ASP A 22 -18.77 10.21 -8.66
N ARG A 23 -17.49 10.47 -8.91
CA ARG A 23 -16.61 9.59 -9.66
C ARG A 23 -15.97 8.48 -8.83
N LEU A 24 -15.99 8.62 -7.52
CA LEU A 24 -15.35 7.66 -6.62
C LEU A 24 -16.33 6.56 -6.21
N PRO A 25 -15.89 5.31 -6.08
CA PRO A 25 -16.70 4.25 -5.51
C PRO A 25 -17.00 4.57 -4.04
N ASP A 26 -18.04 3.95 -3.49
CA ASP A 26 -18.26 3.96 -2.06
C ASP A 26 -17.06 3.33 -1.33
N PHE A 27 -16.79 3.83 -0.12
CA PHE A 27 -15.68 3.31 0.67
C PHE A 27 -15.99 1.87 1.11
N PRO A 28 -15.22 0.86 0.64
CA PRO A 28 -15.63 -0.53 0.78
C PRO A 28 -15.85 -0.95 2.25
N TRP A 29 -15.04 -0.44 3.17
CA TRP A 29 -15.11 -0.81 4.59
C TRP A 29 -16.41 -0.40 5.28
N ASP A 30 -17.17 0.56 4.74
CA ASP A 30 -18.47 0.94 5.31
C ASP A 30 -19.47 -0.23 5.25
N LYS A 31 -19.32 -1.15 4.29
CA LYS A 31 -20.13 -2.37 4.16
C LYS A 31 -19.87 -3.39 5.27
N LEU A 32 -18.73 -3.31 5.97
CA LEU A 32 -18.39 -4.20 7.09
C LEU A 32 -19.07 -3.80 8.41
N GLU A 33 -19.64 -2.62 8.51
CA GLU A 33 -20.17 -2.11 9.79
C GLU A 33 -21.22 -3.04 10.45
N PRO A 34 -22.17 -3.68 9.72
CA PRO A 34 -23.09 -4.65 10.32
C PRO A 34 -22.37 -5.85 10.94
N TYR A 35 -21.40 -6.42 10.25
CA TYR A 35 -20.62 -7.57 10.71
C TYR A 35 -19.70 -7.21 11.87
N LYS A 36 -19.16 -6.00 11.89
CA LYS A 36 -18.38 -5.48 13.00
C LYS A 36 -19.22 -5.37 14.26
N LYS A 37 -20.48 -4.93 14.15
CA LYS A 37 -21.44 -4.90 15.27
C LYS A 37 -21.72 -6.31 15.80
N THR A 38 -21.95 -7.27 14.91
CA THR A 38 -22.13 -8.69 15.27
C THR A 38 -20.92 -9.22 16.01
N ALA A 39 -19.71 -9.03 15.45
CA ALA A 39 -18.47 -9.50 16.08
C ALA A 39 -18.22 -8.81 17.44
N ALA A 40 -18.54 -7.54 17.59
CA ALA A 40 -18.37 -6.80 18.83
C ALA A 40 -19.36 -7.25 19.92
N ALA A 41 -20.52 -7.81 19.56
CA ALA A 41 -21.51 -8.33 20.50
C ALA A 41 -21.10 -9.70 21.10
N HIS A 42 -20.06 -10.35 20.58
CA HIS A 42 -19.57 -11.60 21.15
C HIS A 42 -19.08 -11.39 22.60
N PRO A 43 -19.43 -12.29 23.58
CA PRO A 43 -19.09 -12.10 25.00
C PRO A 43 -17.59 -11.87 25.28
N GLY A 44 -16.71 -12.47 24.47
CA GLY A 44 -15.25 -12.26 24.55
C GLY A 44 -14.74 -11.06 23.74
N GLY A 45 -15.63 -10.18 23.23
CA GLY A 45 -15.30 -9.02 22.40
C GLY A 45 -14.80 -9.40 21.00
N ILE A 46 -14.63 -8.39 20.15
CA ILE A 46 -14.18 -8.56 18.75
C ILE A 46 -12.69 -8.88 18.65
N VAL A 47 -12.32 -9.78 17.73
CA VAL A 47 -10.97 -9.91 17.18
C VAL A 47 -10.99 -9.38 15.75
N ASP A 48 -10.43 -8.20 15.54
CA ASP A 48 -10.42 -7.56 14.22
C ASP A 48 -9.16 -7.96 13.43
N LEU A 49 -9.35 -8.79 12.43
CA LEU A 49 -8.34 -9.25 11.46
C LEU A 49 -8.64 -8.72 10.04
N SER A 50 -9.49 -7.68 9.92
CA SER A 50 -9.91 -7.12 8.63
C SER A 50 -8.93 -6.10 8.07
N VAL A 51 -8.23 -5.35 8.92
CA VAL A 51 -7.37 -4.22 8.53
C VAL A 51 -5.92 -4.52 8.85
N GLY A 52 -5.04 -4.39 7.85
CA GLY A 52 -3.60 -4.56 8.02
C GLY A 52 -2.91 -3.38 8.73
N THR A 53 -3.45 -2.93 9.87
CA THR A 53 -2.86 -1.84 10.67
C THR A 53 -1.99 -2.43 11.76
N PRO A 54 -0.69 -2.07 11.86
CA PRO A 54 0.16 -2.52 12.95
C PRO A 54 -0.41 -2.16 14.32
N VAL A 55 -0.31 -3.10 15.26
CA VAL A 55 -0.76 -2.94 16.66
C VAL A 55 0.40 -3.00 17.65
N ASP A 56 1.56 -3.48 17.21
CA ASP A 56 2.75 -3.52 18.05
C ASP A 56 3.35 -2.13 18.20
N PRO A 57 4.05 -1.85 19.33
CA PRO A 57 4.65 -0.55 19.57
C PRO A 57 5.65 -0.13 18.49
N VAL A 58 5.73 1.16 18.23
CA VAL A 58 6.83 1.74 17.46
C VAL A 58 8.15 1.48 18.22
N PRO A 59 9.23 1.01 17.57
CA PRO A 59 10.51 0.78 18.23
C PRO A 59 11.05 2.02 18.94
N GLU A 60 11.62 1.85 20.14
CA GLU A 60 12.08 2.96 20.99
C GLU A 60 13.11 3.87 20.31
N LEU A 61 14.02 3.28 19.51
CA LEU A 61 15.01 4.06 18.76
C LEU A 61 14.37 5.05 17.80
N ILE A 62 13.22 4.66 17.20
CA ILE A 62 12.47 5.50 16.27
C ILE A 62 11.69 6.58 17.03
N GLN A 63 11.06 6.21 18.15
CA GLN A 63 10.36 7.17 19.02
C GLN A 63 11.36 8.22 19.54
N LYS A 64 12.55 7.80 19.96
CA LYS A 64 13.60 8.72 20.43
C LYS A 64 14.03 9.69 19.33
N ALA A 65 14.28 9.22 18.12
CA ALA A 65 14.64 10.07 16.99
C ALA A 65 13.56 11.12 16.68
N LEU A 66 12.28 10.73 16.76
CA LEU A 66 11.16 11.65 16.60
C LEU A 66 11.13 12.73 17.68
N VAL A 67 11.31 12.34 18.95
CA VAL A 67 11.31 13.26 20.10
C VAL A 67 12.50 14.21 20.03
N ASP A 68 13.70 13.72 19.73
CA ASP A 68 14.90 14.54 19.60
C ASP A 68 14.77 15.60 18.49
N ALA A 69 13.96 15.36 17.47
CA ALA A 69 13.67 16.29 16.37
C ALA A 69 12.38 17.10 16.55
N ALA A 70 11.72 17.04 17.73
CA ALA A 70 10.43 17.70 17.94
C ALA A 70 10.51 19.23 17.85
N ASP A 71 11.64 19.84 18.28
CA ASP A 71 11.88 21.29 18.13
C ASP A 71 12.34 21.61 16.70
N SER A 72 11.37 21.70 15.79
CA SER A 72 11.58 21.93 14.35
C SER A 72 10.58 22.98 13.83
N PRO A 73 10.76 24.29 14.16
CA PRO A 73 9.80 25.35 13.84
C PRO A 73 9.76 25.72 12.36
N GLY A 74 10.77 25.35 11.57
CA GLY A 74 10.85 25.68 10.14
C GLY A 74 10.09 24.69 9.27
N TYR A 75 9.69 25.14 8.07
CA TYR A 75 9.11 24.23 7.07
C TYR A 75 10.11 23.18 6.61
N PRO A 76 9.76 21.87 6.62
CA PRO A 76 10.61 20.84 6.06
C PRO A 76 10.68 20.95 4.53
N THR A 77 11.73 20.42 3.94
CA THR A 77 11.81 20.34 2.47
C THR A 77 11.06 19.11 1.96
N VAL A 78 10.37 19.25 0.83
CA VAL A 78 9.65 18.15 0.17
C VAL A 78 10.60 17.02 -0.23
N TRP A 79 11.82 17.38 -0.68
CA TRP A 79 12.85 16.38 -1.02
C TRP A 79 13.48 15.71 0.20
N GLY A 80 13.13 16.16 1.40
CA GLY A 80 13.72 15.69 2.65
C GLY A 80 15.11 16.26 2.90
N THR A 81 15.63 16.00 4.11
CA THR A 81 16.98 16.37 4.50
C THR A 81 18.04 15.55 3.74
N PRO A 82 19.29 16.02 3.61
CA PRO A 82 20.38 15.20 3.10
C PRO A 82 20.48 13.85 3.82
N ALA A 83 20.43 13.85 5.16
CA ALA A 83 20.47 12.64 5.97
C ALA A 83 19.34 11.64 5.64
N LEU A 84 18.12 12.14 5.37
CA LEU A 84 17.01 11.28 4.93
C LEU A 84 17.29 10.65 3.56
N ARG A 85 17.78 11.44 2.60
CA ARG A 85 18.13 10.92 1.28
C ARG A 85 19.26 9.90 1.34
N ASP A 86 20.30 10.16 2.14
CA ASP A 86 21.41 9.22 2.39
C ASP A 86 20.87 7.91 3.01
N ALA A 87 19.99 8.00 3.99
CA ALA A 87 19.37 6.82 4.61
C ALA A 87 18.55 6.01 3.62
N ILE A 88 17.76 6.67 2.74
CA ILE A 88 16.96 6.00 1.71
C ILE A 88 17.88 5.36 0.66
N THR A 89 18.83 6.07 0.10
CA THR A 89 19.75 5.52 -0.91
C THR A 89 20.55 4.34 -0.36
N GLY A 90 21.11 4.47 0.83
CA GLY A 90 21.83 3.38 1.48
C GLY A 90 20.96 2.16 1.77
N TRP A 91 19.70 2.35 2.15
CA TRP A 91 18.75 1.26 2.33
C TRP A 91 18.40 0.58 0.99
N VAL A 92 18.14 1.36 -0.06
CA VAL A 92 17.82 0.86 -1.41
C VAL A 92 18.97 0.00 -1.95
N GLU A 93 20.22 0.45 -1.79
CA GLU A 93 21.39 -0.33 -2.19
C GLU A 93 21.53 -1.61 -1.35
N ARG A 94 21.47 -1.49 -0.03
CA ARG A 94 21.70 -2.60 0.90
C ARG A 94 20.60 -3.65 0.84
N ARG A 95 19.33 -3.22 0.80
CA ARG A 95 18.17 -4.13 0.90
C ARG A 95 17.63 -4.59 -0.44
N LEU A 96 17.68 -3.76 -1.47
CA LEU A 96 17.15 -4.10 -2.79
C LEU A 96 18.23 -4.60 -3.74
N GLY A 97 19.50 -4.44 -3.39
CA GLY A 97 20.63 -4.77 -4.27
C GLY A 97 20.81 -3.81 -5.44
N ALA A 98 20.06 -2.69 -5.44
CA ALA A 98 20.17 -1.66 -6.46
C ALA A 98 21.58 -1.05 -6.49
N ARG A 99 22.02 -0.52 -7.61
CA ARG A 99 23.39 0.01 -7.80
C ARG A 99 23.35 1.42 -8.33
N ASP A 100 24.40 2.20 -8.02
CA ASP A 100 24.59 3.57 -8.52
C ASP A 100 23.40 4.51 -8.15
N VAL A 101 22.79 4.28 -6.97
CA VAL A 101 21.67 5.06 -6.48
C VAL A 101 22.17 6.39 -5.93
N THR A 102 21.63 7.49 -6.43
CA THR A 102 21.92 8.84 -5.95
C THR A 102 20.67 9.50 -5.38
N HIS A 103 20.79 10.67 -4.75
CA HIS A 103 19.63 11.41 -4.25
C HIS A 103 18.55 11.68 -5.31
N ARG A 104 18.92 11.75 -6.60
CA ARG A 104 17.96 11.95 -7.70
C ARG A 104 17.05 10.74 -7.93
N HIS A 105 17.45 9.57 -7.46
CA HIS A 105 16.71 8.32 -7.57
C HIS A 105 15.73 8.10 -6.40
N VAL A 106 15.59 9.03 -5.45
CA VAL A 106 14.74 8.86 -4.28
C VAL A 106 13.89 10.09 -4.00
N LEU A 107 12.65 9.85 -3.51
CA LEU A 107 11.70 10.89 -3.15
C LEU A 107 10.85 10.46 -1.96
N PRO A 108 10.99 11.11 -0.78
CA PRO A 108 10.10 10.89 0.35
C PRO A 108 8.67 11.31 0.04
N ILE A 109 7.70 10.56 0.57
CA ILE A 109 6.26 10.82 0.36
C ILE A 109 5.47 10.67 1.66
N VAL A 110 4.26 11.21 1.70
CA VAL A 110 3.38 11.27 2.89
C VAL A 110 2.53 9.99 3.00
N GLY A 111 3.21 8.83 2.97
CA GLY A 111 2.59 7.51 2.96
C GLY A 111 2.23 7.04 1.54
N SER A 112 2.31 5.72 1.32
CA SER A 112 2.07 5.11 0.00
C SER A 112 0.63 5.29 -0.50
N LYS A 113 -0.38 5.27 0.38
CA LYS A 113 -1.78 5.44 -0.02
C LYS A 113 -2.05 6.79 -0.69
N GLU A 114 -1.49 7.87 -0.15
CA GLU A 114 -1.62 9.20 -0.74
C GLU A 114 -1.04 9.22 -2.15
N LEU A 115 0.18 8.69 -2.30
CA LEU A 115 0.82 8.60 -3.60
C LEU A 115 0.00 7.78 -4.60
N VAL A 116 -0.42 6.57 -4.22
CA VAL A 116 -1.21 5.68 -5.10
C VAL A 116 -2.46 6.39 -5.63
N ALA A 117 -3.16 7.14 -4.76
CA ALA A 117 -4.34 7.89 -5.15
C ALA A 117 -4.05 9.06 -6.10
N TRP A 118 -2.93 9.76 -5.91
CA TRP A 118 -2.65 10.99 -6.65
C TRP A 118 -1.63 10.83 -7.78
N LEU A 119 -0.91 9.72 -7.86
CA LEU A 119 0.14 9.53 -8.86
C LEU A 119 -0.35 9.67 -10.30
N PRO A 120 -1.47 9.03 -10.73
CA PRO A 120 -1.96 9.22 -12.10
C PRO A 120 -2.22 10.68 -12.45
N THR A 121 -2.82 11.44 -11.53
CA THR A 121 -3.04 12.89 -11.70
C THR A 121 -1.73 13.67 -11.74
N GLN A 122 -0.77 13.35 -10.87
CA GLN A 122 0.55 14.01 -10.85
C GLN A 122 1.39 13.68 -12.08
N LEU A 123 1.17 12.54 -12.73
CA LEU A 123 1.76 12.19 -14.02
C LEU A 123 1.07 12.90 -15.21
N GLY A 124 0.01 13.66 -14.97
CA GLY A 124 -0.75 14.35 -16.00
C GLY A 124 -1.66 13.45 -16.82
N LEU A 125 -1.98 12.25 -16.33
CA LEU A 125 -2.87 11.33 -17.02
C LEU A 125 -4.30 11.88 -17.05
N GLY A 126 -5.06 11.53 -18.09
CA GLY A 126 -6.41 11.99 -18.30
C GLY A 126 -7.20 11.12 -19.29
N PRO A 127 -8.30 11.67 -19.86
CA PRO A 127 -9.11 10.95 -20.85
C PRO A 127 -8.27 10.48 -22.04
N GLY A 128 -8.40 9.20 -22.40
CA GLY A 128 -7.61 8.55 -23.44
C GLY A 128 -6.31 7.89 -22.96
N ASP A 129 -5.89 8.15 -21.72
CA ASP A 129 -4.81 7.41 -21.08
C ASP A 129 -5.38 6.25 -20.27
N LYS A 130 -4.64 5.14 -20.18
CA LYS A 130 -5.03 3.94 -19.44
C LYS A 130 -4.05 3.64 -18.30
N VAL A 131 -4.59 3.22 -17.17
CA VAL A 131 -3.86 2.71 -16.00
C VAL A 131 -4.20 1.23 -15.83
N ALA A 132 -3.21 0.35 -15.70
CA ALA A 132 -3.45 -1.06 -15.44
C ALA A 132 -2.97 -1.47 -14.04
N PHE A 133 -3.69 -2.42 -13.44
CA PHE A 133 -3.37 -2.97 -12.12
C PHE A 133 -3.82 -4.43 -12.00
N PRO A 134 -3.27 -5.22 -11.03
CA PRO A 134 -3.65 -6.63 -10.89
C PRO A 134 -5.15 -6.82 -10.68
N ARG A 135 -5.70 -7.91 -11.19
CA ARG A 135 -7.11 -8.29 -11.09
C ARG A 135 -7.61 -8.41 -9.63
N LEU A 136 -6.74 -8.86 -8.72
CA LEU A 136 -6.92 -8.76 -7.28
C LEU A 136 -5.97 -7.69 -6.76
N ALA A 137 -6.51 -6.53 -6.39
CA ALA A 137 -5.70 -5.35 -6.17
C ALA A 137 -6.16 -4.53 -4.97
N TYR A 138 -5.23 -3.76 -4.44
CA TYR A 138 -5.55 -2.71 -3.49
C TYR A 138 -6.48 -1.67 -4.16
N PRO A 139 -7.69 -1.42 -3.61
CA PRO A 139 -8.72 -0.63 -4.31
C PRO A 139 -8.30 0.79 -4.71
N THR A 140 -7.26 1.31 -4.07
CA THR A 140 -6.81 2.68 -4.33
C THR A 140 -6.15 2.85 -5.71
N TYR A 141 -5.70 1.78 -6.39
CA TYR A 141 -5.20 1.90 -7.77
C TYR A 141 -6.31 2.37 -8.71
N GLU A 142 -7.50 1.79 -8.62
CA GLU A 142 -8.68 2.23 -9.38
C GLU A 142 -9.08 3.66 -8.99
N VAL A 143 -9.09 3.98 -7.70
CA VAL A 143 -9.37 5.34 -7.21
C VAL A 143 -8.44 6.37 -7.86
N GLY A 144 -7.14 6.07 -7.97
CA GLY A 144 -6.16 6.95 -8.62
C GLY A 144 -6.47 7.19 -10.09
N ALA A 145 -6.81 6.16 -10.84
CA ALA A 145 -7.22 6.28 -12.25
C ALA A 145 -8.48 7.15 -12.40
N ARG A 146 -9.50 6.92 -11.55
CA ARG A 146 -10.74 7.71 -11.54
C ARG A 146 -10.52 9.18 -11.18
N LEU A 147 -9.62 9.48 -10.22
CA LEU A 147 -9.24 10.85 -9.88
C LEU A 147 -8.60 11.57 -11.07
N ALA A 148 -7.77 10.89 -11.82
CA ALA A 148 -7.14 11.41 -13.04
C ALA A 148 -8.10 11.47 -14.26
N ARG A 149 -9.29 10.87 -14.18
CA ARG A 149 -10.19 10.63 -15.33
C ARG A 149 -9.56 9.76 -16.41
N ALA A 150 -8.57 8.96 -16.07
CA ALA A 150 -7.99 7.97 -16.95
C ALA A 150 -8.86 6.71 -17.01
N GLU A 151 -8.78 6.00 -18.11
CA GLU A 151 -9.32 4.65 -18.22
C GLU A 151 -8.51 3.70 -17.34
N TYR A 152 -9.09 2.57 -16.95
CA TYR A 152 -8.36 1.56 -16.19
C TYR A 152 -8.73 0.15 -16.62
N GLU A 153 -7.77 -0.75 -16.46
CA GLU A 153 -7.91 -2.15 -16.82
C GLU A 153 -7.25 -3.05 -15.75
N ALA A 154 -7.99 -4.08 -15.32
CA ALA A 154 -7.48 -5.10 -14.42
C ALA A 154 -6.89 -6.26 -15.22
N TYR A 155 -5.69 -6.73 -14.86
CA TYR A 155 -4.98 -7.78 -15.58
C TYR A 155 -4.68 -9.01 -14.71
N GLU A 156 -4.51 -10.16 -15.36
CA GLU A 156 -3.91 -11.37 -14.79
C GLU A 156 -2.41 -11.43 -15.11
N ASP A 157 -2.06 -11.31 -16.39
CA ASP A 157 -0.69 -11.13 -16.87
C ASP A 157 -0.57 -9.80 -17.61
N PRO A 158 0.24 -8.85 -17.14
CA PRO A 158 0.30 -7.53 -17.75
C PRO A 158 0.92 -7.54 -19.16
N THR A 159 1.64 -8.59 -19.54
CA THR A 159 2.24 -8.69 -20.88
C THR A 159 1.25 -9.12 -21.97
N GLU A 160 0.03 -9.49 -21.57
CA GLU A 160 -1.09 -9.79 -22.47
C GLU A 160 -2.00 -8.57 -22.75
N LEU A 161 -1.75 -7.44 -22.07
CA LEU A 161 -2.51 -6.21 -22.25
C LEU A 161 -2.28 -5.59 -23.64
N ASP A 162 -3.32 -4.95 -24.19
CA ASP A 162 -3.15 -4.03 -25.30
C ASP A 162 -2.42 -2.77 -24.81
N PRO A 163 -1.20 -2.50 -25.30
CA PRO A 163 -0.42 -1.35 -24.86
C PRO A 163 -0.99 0.00 -25.36
N ALA A 164 -1.98 0.00 -26.25
CA ALA A 164 -2.55 1.22 -26.79
C ALA A 164 -3.18 2.08 -25.68
N GLY A 165 -2.71 3.31 -25.54
CA GLY A 165 -3.15 4.23 -24.48
C GLY A 165 -2.62 3.91 -23.08
N LEU A 166 -1.99 2.76 -22.85
CA LEU A 166 -1.47 2.37 -21.53
C LEU A 166 -0.25 3.25 -21.16
N LYS A 167 -0.35 3.95 -20.06
CA LYS A 167 0.69 4.87 -19.55
C LYS A 167 1.32 4.41 -18.26
N LEU A 168 0.52 3.77 -17.40
CA LEU A 168 0.92 3.37 -16.07
C LEU A 168 0.51 1.93 -15.79
N LEU A 169 1.49 1.12 -15.42
CA LEU A 169 1.30 -0.26 -14.96
C LEU A 169 1.67 -0.35 -13.48
N TRP A 170 0.69 -0.63 -12.63
CA TRP A 170 0.91 -0.96 -11.24
C TRP A 170 1.27 -2.43 -11.11
N LEU A 171 2.40 -2.72 -10.45
CA LEU A 171 2.69 -4.02 -9.88
C LEU A 171 2.49 -3.98 -8.38
N ASN A 172 2.17 -5.11 -7.76
CA ASN A 172 2.13 -5.26 -6.32
C ASN A 172 2.69 -6.62 -5.92
N SER A 173 3.96 -6.63 -5.54
CA SER A 173 4.68 -7.84 -5.15
C SER A 173 5.63 -7.54 -3.98
N PRO A 174 5.38 -8.17 -2.82
CA PRO A 174 4.27 -9.09 -2.47
C PRO A 174 2.89 -8.46 -2.51
N SER A 175 1.91 -9.23 -2.97
CA SER A 175 0.56 -8.75 -3.23
C SER A 175 -0.27 -8.51 -1.97
N ASN A 176 -1.07 -7.47 -1.99
CA ASN A 176 -2.25 -7.30 -1.17
C ASN A 176 -3.49 -7.41 -2.11
N PRO A 177 -4.34 -8.44 -1.98
CA PRO A 177 -4.62 -9.21 -0.77
C PRO A 177 -3.93 -10.57 -0.66
N THR A 178 -3.39 -11.13 -1.74
CA THR A 178 -3.11 -12.56 -1.87
C THR A 178 -1.80 -13.02 -1.19
N GLY A 179 -0.85 -12.12 -0.98
CA GLY A 179 0.51 -12.48 -0.54
C GLY A 179 1.36 -13.16 -1.62
N LYS A 180 0.88 -13.23 -2.88
CA LYS A 180 1.60 -13.77 -4.01
C LYS A 180 2.87 -12.95 -4.29
N VAL A 181 3.96 -13.64 -4.60
CA VAL A 181 5.25 -13.03 -4.97
C VAL A 181 5.53 -13.29 -6.45
N LEU A 182 5.81 -12.23 -7.20
CA LEU A 182 6.26 -12.36 -8.57
C LEU A 182 7.71 -12.86 -8.59
N SER A 183 7.98 -13.85 -9.41
CA SER A 183 9.34 -14.36 -9.58
C SER A 183 10.25 -13.32 -10.26
N LYS A 184 11.57 -13.46 -10.07
CA LYS A 184 12.56 -12.63 -10.77
C LYS A 184 12.37 -12.71 -12.28
N ALA A 185 12.06 -13.89 -12.82
CA ALA A 185 11.82 -14.09 -14.24
C ALA A 185 10.57 -13.35 -14.73
N ASP A 186 9.46 -13.38 -13.97
CA ASP A 186 8.25 -12.64 -14.31
C ASP A 186 8.51 -11.13 -14.28
N LEU A 187 9.17 -10.63 -13.24
CA LEU A 187 9.52 -9.21 -13.15
C LEU A 187 10.38 -8.77 -14.33
N THR A 188 11.40 -9.56 -14.70
CA THR A 188 12.27 -9.27 -15.87
C THR A 188 11.46 -9.21 -17.16
N ARG A 189 10.57 -10.19 -17.38
CA ARG A 189 9.68 -10.23 -18.56
C ARG A 189 8.75 -9.03 -18.62
N ILE A 190 8.13 -8.68 -17.49
CA ILE A 190 7.22 -7.53 -17.39
C ILE A 190 7.96 -6.21 -17.65
N VAL A 191 9.14 -6.02 -17.04
CA VAL A 191 9.95 -4.81 -17.24
C VAL A 191 10.38 -4.68 -18.72
N ALA A 192 10.82 -5.77 -19.35
CA ALA A 192 11.19 -5.76 -20.77
C ALA A 192 10.00 -5.40 -21.66
N TRP A 193 8.82 -5.99 -21.39
CA TRP A 193 7.59 -5.69 -22.12
C TRP A 193 7.17 -4.22 -21.96
N ALA A 194 7.16 -3.72 -20.73
CA ALA A 194 6.75 -2.34 -20.45
C ALA A 194 7.66 -1.32 -21.15
N ARG A 195 8.99 -1.55 -21.12
CA ARG A 195 9.95 -0.68 -21.82
C ARG A 195 9.77 -0.71 -23.33
N ALA A 196 9.51 -1.88 -23.92
CA ALA A 196 9.26 -2.01 -25.35
C ALA A 196 8.04 -1.21 -25.81
N HIS A 197 7.10 -0.95 -24.91
CA HIS A 197 5.86 -0.20 -25.21
C HIS A 197 5.82 1.19 -24.59
N GLY A 198 6.88 1.66 -23.94
CA GLY A 198 6.93 2.98 -23.30
C GLY A 198 5.97 3.15 -22.11
N VAL A 199 5.68 2.06 -21.40
CA VAL A 199 4.79 2.03 -20.24
C VAL A 199 5.60 2.22 -18.96
N LEU A 200 5.20 3.19 -18.13
CA LEU A 200 5.78 3.36 -16.79
C LEU A 200 5.34 2.22 -15.87
N VAL A 201 6.30 1.53 -15.28
CA VAL A 201 6.05 0.53 -14.22
C VAL A 201 6.21 1.19 -12.86
N VAL A 202 5.17 1.10 -12.03
CA VAL A 202 5.25 1.48 -10.61
C VAL A 202 4.95 0.24 -9.77
N SER A 203 5.97 -0.26 -9.07
CA SER A 203 5.90 -1.45 -8.24
C SER A 203 5.64 -1.06 -6.79
N ASP A 204 4.47 -1.43 -6.27
CA ASP A 204 4.16 -1.30 -4.84
C ASP A 204 4.79 -2.46 -4.08
N GLU A 205 5.91 -2.17 -3.41
CA GLU A 205 6.77 -3.12 -2.70
C GLU A 205 6.65 -2.96 -1.18
N CYS A 206 5.53 -2.44 -0.69
CA CYS A 206 5.31 -2.15 0.74
C CYS A 206 5.46 -3.38 1.66
N TYR A 207 5.43 -4.59 1.12
CA TYR A 207 5.57 -5.85 1.87
C TYR A 207 6.85 -6.62 1.54
N LEU A 208 7.81 -6.01 0.84
CA LEU A 208 9.01 -6.68 0.33
C LEU A 208 9.82 -7.38 1.46
N GLU A 209 9.88 -6.81 2.65
CA GLU A 209 10.63 -7.38 3.78
C GLU A 209 9.84 -8.44 4.58
N LEU A 210 8.63 -8.80 4.13
CA LEU A 210 7.73 -9.74 4.80
C LEU A 210 7.53 -11.01 3.95
N GLY A 211 8.62 -11.59 3.48
CA GLY A 211 8.65 -12.90 2.83
C GLY A 211 8.65 -14.04 3.87
N TRP A 212 7.87 -15.10 3.61
CA TRP A 212 7.74 -16.29 4.48
C TRP A 212 8.25 -17.55 3.78
N GLU A 213 7.69 -17.84 2.60
CA GLU A 213 7.96 -19.01 1.76
C GLU A 213 8.63 -18.63 0.45
N ALA A 214 8.78 -17.33 0.17
CA ALA A 214 9.47 -16.78 -0.98
C ALA A 214 10.34 -15.59 -0.54
N ASP A 215 11.40 -15.33 -1.30
CA ASP A 215 12.24 -14.14 -1.16
C ASP A 215 11.82 -13.10 -2.21
N PRO A 216 11.04 -12.07 -1.81
CA PRO A 216 10.62 -11.03 -2.74
C PRO A 216 11.80 -10.25 -3.30
N VAL A 217 11.76 -9.94 -4.59
CA VAL A 217 12.78 -9.16 -5.29
C VAL A 217 12.17 -7.85 -5.78
N SER A 218 12.91 -6.75 -5.65
CA SER A 218 12.51 -5.45 -6.17
C SER A 218 12.66 -5.36 -7.69
N VAL A 219 11.79 -4.58 -8.34
CA VAL A 219 12.00 -4.19 -9.76
C VAL A 219 13.30 -3.41 -9.98
N LEU A 220 13.87 -2.85 -8.91
CA LEU A 220 15.13 -2.10 -8.98
C LEU A 220 16.38 -2.99 -8.87
N HIS A 221 16.21 -4.29 -8.62
CA HIS A 221 17.35 -5.22 -8.60
C HIS A 221 17.99 -5.34 -9.99
N PRO A 222 19.33 -5.31 -10.12
CA PRO A 222 20.01 -5.31 -11.43
C PRO A 222 19.69 -6.54 -12.29
N ASP A 223 19.44 -7.70 -11.67
CA ASP A 223 19.02 -8.91 -12.40
C ASP A 223 17.60 -8.80 -12.98
N VAL A 224 16.81 -7.83 -12.55
CA VAL A 224 15.45 -7.56 -13.06
C VAL A 224 15.47 -6.42 -14.06
N ASN A 225 16.11 -5.31 -13.70
CA ASN A 225 16.06 -4.07 -14.50
C ASN A 225 17.19 -3.96 -15.55
N GLY A 226 18.14 -4.91 -15.57
CA GLY A 226 19.28 -4.88 -16.50
C GLY A 226 20.26 -3.75 -16.23
N GLY A 227 20.26 -3.17 -15.01
CA GLY A 227 21.14 -2.08 -14.62
C GLY A 227 20.62 -0.68 -15.01
N SER A 228 19.39 -0.54 -15.53
CA SER A 228 18.75 0.75 -15.83
C SER A 228 17.51 0.96 -14.97
N TYR A 229 17.27 2.21 -14.54
CA TYR A 229 16.06 2.63 -13.84
C TYR A 229 14.99 3.20 -14.79
N ASP A 230 15.26 3.33 -16.08
CA ASP A 230 14.37 3.94 -17.06
C ASP A 230 12.98 3.32 -17.04
N GLY A 231 11.96 4.15 -16.81
CA GLY A 231 10.56 3.75 -16.75
C GLY A 231 10.18 2.90 -15.54
N LEU A 232 11.00 2.86 -14.47
CA LEU A 232 10.74 2.07 -13.27
C LEU A 232 10.72 2.93 -12.02
N VAL A 233 9.68 2.74 -11.19
CA VAL A 233 9.58 3.33 -9.85
C VAL A 233 9.13 2.25 -8.87
N ALA A 234 9.79 2.12 -7.74
CA ALA A 234 9.37 1.29 -6.62
C ALA A 234 8.82 2.17 -5.48
N VAL A 235 7.74 1.71 -4.85
CA VAL A 235 7.10 2.35 -3.69
C VAL A 235 7.39 1.53 -2.45
N HIS A 236 8.01 2.15 -1.45
CA HIS A 236 8.30 1.52 -0.16
C HIS A 236 7.64 2.27 0.99
N SER A 237 7.15 1.54 1.98
CA SER A 237 6.48 2.10 3.15
C SER A 237 7.08 1.58 4.44
N LEU A 238 7.26 2.47 5.41
CA LEU A 238 7.66 2.09 6.76
C LEU A 238 6.49 1.68 7.65
N SER A 239 5.27 1.75 7.13
CA SER A 239 4.04 1.42 7.87
C SER A 239 4.04 0.00 8.42
N LYS A 240 4.57 -0.98 7.66
CA LYS A 240 4.48 -2.41 7.99
C LYS A 240 5.77 -2.96 8.58
N ARG A 241 6.91 -2.58 8.00
CA ARG A 241 8.22 -3.02 8.45
C ARG A 241 8.65 -2.43 9.80
N SER A 242 8.17 -1.20 10.11
CA SER A 242 8.62 -0.41 11.27
C SER A 242 7.48 0.10 12.16
N ASN A 243 6.25 -0.40 11.97
CA ASN A 243 5.04 0.02 12.69
C ASN A 243 4.74 1.54 12.62
N LEU A 244 5.10 2.19 11.50
CA LEU A 244 4.97 3.64 11.31
C LEU A 244 3.74 4.06 10.50
N ALA A 245 2.66 3.28 10.51
CA ALA A 245 1.46 3.61 9.74
C ALA A 245 0.89 5.01 10.08
N GLY A 246 0.88 5.39 11.35
CA GLY A 246 0.42 6.70 11.84
C GLY A 246 1.38 7.85 11.51
N TYR A 247 2.66 7.58 11.26
CA TYR A 247 3.67 8.59 10.92
C TYR A 247 3.59 9.06 9.46
N ARG A 248 2.84 8.34 8.62
CA ARG A 248 2.73 8.65 7.19
C ARG A 248 4.09 8.68 6.49
N ALA A 249 4.93 7.69 6.74
CA ALA A 249 6.30 7.58 6.27
C ALA A 249 6.43 6.55 5.14
N ALA A 250 6.83 7.03 3.95
CA ALA A 250 7.08 6.21 2.77
C ALA A 250 8.03 6.95 1.81
N PHE A 251 8.52 6.27 0.79
CA PHE A 251 9.36 6.88 -0.24
C PHE A 251 9.23 6.14 -1.58
N LEU A 252 9.60 6.84 -2.63
CA LEU A 252 9.82 6.32 -3.96
C LEU A 252 11.31 6.13 -4.21
N ALA A 253 11.64 5.10 -4.99
CA ALA A 253 12.96 4.94 -5.57
C ALA A 253 12.82 4.54 -7.04
N GLY A 254 13.73 5.00 -7.92
CA GLY A 254 13.71 4.63 -9.33
C GLY A 254 14.14 5.73 -10.28
N ASP A 255 13.45 5.84 -11.41
CA ASP A 255 13.80 6.71 -12.53
C ASP A 255 13.81 8.21 -12.16
N PRO A 256 14.97 8.89 -12.23
CA PRO A 256 15.05 10.33 -11.97
C PRO A 256 14.23 11.19 -12.94
N ALA A 257 13.98 10.71 -14.16
CA ALA A 257 13.16 11.41 -15.14
C ALA A 257 11.68 11.45 -14.74
N VAL A 258 11.23 10.50 -13.92
CA VAL A 258 9.90 10.46 -13.30
C VAL A 258 9.89 11.20 -11.98
N LEU A 259 10.88 10.95 -11.11
CA LEU A 259 10.89 11.50 -9.75
C LEU A 259 11.16 13.01 -9.71
N GLY A 260 11.93 13.55 -10.65
CA GLY A 260 12.22 14.98 -10.73
C GLY A 260 10.96 15.84 -10.93
N PRO A 261 10.16 15.61 -11.97
CA PRO A 261 8.88 16.29 -12.15
C PRO A 261 7.90 16.11 -10.98
N LEU A 262 7.82 14.90 -10.41
CA LEU A 262 6.98 14.64 -9.23
C LEU A 262 7.42 15.49 -8.04
N LEU A 263 8.72 15.63 -7.79
CA LEU A 263 9.25 16.50 -6.73
C LEU A 263 8.75 17.95 -6.92
N GLU A 264 8.83 18.49 -8.13
CA GLU A 264 8.39 19.87 -8.39
C GLU A 264 6.88 20.04 -8.15
N ILE A 265 6.06 19.12 -8.65
CA ILE A 265 4.61 19.13 -8.42
C ILE A 265 4.30 19.07 -6.92
N ARG A 266 4.98 18.19 -6.18
CA ARG A 266 4.79 18.01 -4.74
C ARG A 266 5.24 19.23 -3.92
N LYS A 267 6.25 19.99 -4.37
CA LYS A 267 6.63 21.27 -3.78
C LYS A 267 5.47 22.28 -3.85
N HIS A 268 4.85 22.41 -5.03
CA HIS A 268 3.69 23.30 -5.20
C HIS A 268 2.46 22.84 -4.39
N GLY A 269 2.26 21.55 -4.26
CA GLY A 269 1.17 20.95 -3.49
C GLY A 269 1.38 20.94 -1.97
N GLY A 270 2.56 21.32 -1.47
CA GLY A 270 2.87 21.26 -0.04
C GLY A 270 2.92 19.84 0.52
N MET A 271 3.19 18.84 -0.31
CA MET A 271 3.18 17.41 0.04
C MET A 271 4.53 17.02 0.66
N MET A 272 4.75 17.38 1.91
CA MET A 272 6.02 17.21 2.62
C MET A 272 5.85 16.42 3.92
N THR A 273 6.80 15.56 4.22
CA THR A 273 6.89 14.85 5.50
C THR A 273 7.46 15.78 6.57
N SER A 274 6.86 15.80 7.77
CA SER A 274 7.33 16.64 8.88
C SER A 274 8.77 16.33 9.27
N ALA A 275 9.50 17.34 9.76
CA ALA A 275 10.90 17.16 10.16
C ALA A 275 11.10 16.07 11.24
N PRO A 276 10.27 15.98 12.29
CA PRO A 276 10.35 14.87 13.24
C PRO A 276 10.15 13.50 12.61
N THR A 277 9.19 13.38 11.66
CA THR A 277 8.97 12.13 10.93
C THR A 277 10.19 11.79 10.05
N GLN A 278 10.82 12.77 9.41
CA GLN A 278 12.02 12.54 8.61
C GLN A 278 13.16 11.96 9.47
N ALA A 279 13.38 12.47 10.69
CA ALA A 279 14.35 11.94 11.63
C ALA A 279 14.02 10.50 12.06
N ALA A 280 12.75 10.23 12.31
CA ALA A 280 12.27 8.87 12.63
C ALA A 280 12.54 7.88 11.47
N VAL A 281 12.34 8.32 10.21
CA VAL A 281 12.64 7.50 9.02
C VAL A 281 14.13 7.21 8.89
N VAL A 282 14.99 8.20 9.15
CA VAL A 282 16.46 8.00 9.17
C VAL A 282 16.84 6.90 10.16
N ALA A 283 16.34 6.98 11.40
CA ALA A 283 16.58 5.96 12.41
C ALA A 283 16.06 4.57 11.99
N ALA A 284 14.86 4.53 11.45
CA ALA A 284 14.22 3.27 11.01
C ALA A 284 14.95 2.60 9.84
N LEU A 285 15.48 3.37 8.89
CA LEU A 285 16.23 2.82 7.74
C LEU A 285 17.66 2.43 8.10
N GLY A 286 18.19 2.98 9.20
CA GLY A 286 19.51 2.66 9.71
C GLY A 286 19.55 1.41 10.60
N ASP A 287 18.41 0.85 10.97
CA ASP A 287 18.32 -0.32 11.85
C ASP A 287 17.51 -1.46 11.20
N ASP A 288 18.13 -2.60 11.05
CA ASP A 288 17.49 -3.81 10.51
C ASP A 288 16.98 -4.76 11.63
N GLU A 289 17.45 -4.56 12.88
CA GLU A 289 17.10 -5.45 14.00
C GLU A 289 15.62 -5.34 14.38
N HIS A 290 15.07 -4.14 14.47
CA HIS A 290 13.65 -4.00 14.77
C HIS A 290 12.75 -4.63 13.67
N VAL A 291 13.22 -4.61 12.42
CA VAL A 291 12.50 -5.26 11.29
C VAL A 291 12.53 -6.77 11.45
N ARG A 292 13.68 -7.33 11.81
CA ARG A 292 13.83 -8.77 12.09
C ARG A 292 12.88 -9.20 13.21
N VAL A 293 12.89 -8.47 14.33
CA VAL A 293 12.01 -8.75 15.48
C VAL A 293 10.53 -8.68 15.09
N GLN A 294 10.13 -7.63 14.36
CA GLN A 294 8.74 -7.48 13.94
C GLN A 294 8.32 -8.58 12.93
N ARG A 295 9.22 -8.94 12.01
CA ARG A 295 8.99 -10.03 11.06
C ARG A 295 8.78 -11.37 11.80
N GLU A 296 9.56 -11.66 12.83
CA GLU A 296 9.40 -12.88 13.63
C GLU A 296 8.07 -12.92 14.36
N ARG A 297 7.57 -11.81 14.92
CA ARG A 297 6.22 -11.72 15.50
C ARG A 297 5.15 -12.06 14.47
N TYR A 298 5.21 -11.46 13.29
CA TYR A 298 4.25 -11.77 12.22
C TYR A 298 4.36 -13.22 11.76
N ALA A 299 5.56 -13.78 11.67
CA ALA A 299 5.75 -15.20 11.31
C ALA A 299 5.10 -16.13 12.34
N ALA A 300 5.25 -15.86 13.63
CA ALA A 300 4.60 -16.63 14.70
C ALA A 300 3.07 -16.54 14.60
N ARG A 301 2.51 -15.33 14.46
CA ARG A 301 1.06 -15.12 14.27
C ARG A 301 0.54 -15.83 13.00
N ARG A 302 1.30 -15.74 11.91
CA ARG A 302 0.96 -16.43 10.65
C ARG A 302 0.86 -17.94 10.85
N THR A 303 1.83 -18.54 11.50
CA THR A 303 1.85 -20.00 11.72
C THR A 303 0.58 -20.45 12.43
N VAL A 304 0.26 -19.86 13.57
CA VAL A 304 -0.89 -20.31 14.38
C VAL A 304 -2.24 -20.00 13.73
N LEU A 305 -2.38 -18.85 13.05
CA LEU A 305 -3.60 -18.51 12.31
C LEU A 305 -3.79 -19.42 11.09
N ARG A 306 -2.71 -19.70 10.36
CA ARG A 306 -2.76 -20.59 9.19
C ARG A 306 -3.20 -22.00 9.59
N GLU A 307 -2.62 -22.56 10.63
CA GLU A 307 -2.99 -23.88 11.16
C GLU A 307 -4.46 -23.91 11.62
N ALA A 308 -4.90 -22.90 12.35
CA ALA A 308 -6.27 -22.81 12.83
C ALA A 308 -7.29 -22.69 11.69
N LEU A 309 -7.02 -21.86 10.66
CA LEU A 309 -7.87 -21.76 9.49
C LEU A 309 -7.97 -23.08 8.72
N LEU A 310 -6.84 -23.76 8.48
CA LEU A 310 -6.82 -25.06 7.83
C LEU A 310 -7.62 -26.10 8.65
N GLY A 311 -7.45 -26.12 9.98
CA GLY A 311 -8.21 -26.97 10.88
C GLY A 311 -9.73 -26.68 10.90
N ALA A 312 -10.12 -25.44 10.64
CA ALA A 312 -11.51 -25.00 10.51
C ALA A 312 -12.08 -25.20 9.08
N GLY A 313 -11.38 -25.94 8.21
CA GLY A 313 -11.85 -26.30 6.87
C GLY A 313 -11.64 -25.23 5.80
N PHE A 314 -10.84 -24.19 6.07
CA PHE A 314 -10.43 -23.24 5.04
C PHE A 314 -9.34 -23.82 4.15
N ARG A 315 -9.34 -23.44 2.89
CA ARG A 315 -8.22 -23.56 1.96
C ARG A 315 -7.51 -22.20 1.88
N ILE A 316 -6.18 -22.20 1.89
CA ILE A 316 -5.37 -21.00 1.78
C ILE A 316 -4.62 -21.05 0.46
N GLU A 317 -4.75 -20.00 -0.33
CA GLU A 317 -4.04 -19.85 -1.60
C GLU A 317 -2.94 -18.79 -1.47
N HIS A 318 -1.85 -18.95 -2.20
CA HIS A 318 -0.70 -18.06 -2.14
C HIS A 318 -0.22 -17.83 -0.69
N SER A 319 -0.14 -16.57 -0.25
CA SER A 319 0.28 -16.20 1.12
C SER A 319 1.77 -16.49 1.40
N GLU A 320 2.60 -16.53 0.34
CA GLU A 320 4.05 -16.75 0.46
C GLU A 320 4.77 -15.57 1.13
N ALA A 321 4.11 -14.40 1.16
CA ALA A 321 4.63 -13.18 1.76
C ALA A 321 3.49 -12.27 2.23
N SER A 322 3.79 -11.02 2.61
CA SER A 322 2.82 -9.99 3.03
C SER A 322 2.29 -10.22 4.46
N LEU A 323 1.30 -9.45 4.86
CA LEU A 323 0.66 -9.49 6.19
C LEU A 323 -0.69 -10.22 6.18
N TYR A 324 -0.97 -11.01 5.15
CA TYR A 324 -2.30 -11.56 4.94
C TYR A 324 -2.27 -13.04 4.63
N LEU A 325 -3.31 -13.73 5.11
CA LEU A 325 -3.69 -15.05 4.63
C LEU A 325 -4.90 -14.87 3.72
N TRP A 326 -4.81 -15.41 2.51
CA TRP A 326 -5.88 -15.39 1.51
C TRP A 326 -6.62 -16.72 1.57
N ALA A 327 -7.78 -16.72 2.24
CA ALA A 327 -8.46 -17.94 2.67
C ALA A 327 -9.86 -18.05 2.07
N THR A 328 -10.30 -19.28 1.81
CA THR A 328 -11.64 -19.56 1.28
C THR A 328 -12.24 -20.81 1.93
N ARG A 329 -13.56 -20.84 2.00
CA ARG A 329 -14.39 -22.03 2.30
C ARG A 329 -15.18 -22.48 1.07
N ASP A 330 -14.81 -22.00 -0.11
CA ASP A 330 -15.49 -22.24 -1.40
C ASP A 330 -16.97 -21.77 -1.39
N GLU A 331 -17.27 -20.74 -0.60
CA GLU A 331 -18.57 -20.08 -0.50
C GLU A 331 -18.41 -18.55 -0.76
N SER A 332 -19.50 -17.80 -0.79
CA SER A 332 -19.42 -16.36 -0.87
C SER A 332 -18.58 -15.75 0.25
N CYS A 333 -17.69 -14.81 -0.05
CA CYS A 333 -16.87 -14.11 0.94
C CYS A 333 -17.73 -13.48 2.06
N TRP A 334 -18.92 -12.99 1.73
CA TRP A 334 -19.84 -12.43 2.73
C TRP A 334 -20.49 -13.48 3.63
N ALA A 335 -20.73 -14.70 3.14
CA ALA A 335 -21.16 -15.80 3.99
C ALA A 335 -20.06 -16.17 5.00
N THR A 336 -18.81 -16.24 4.53
CA THR A 336 -17.64 -16.47 5.40
C THR A 336 -17.46 -15.34 6.42
N VAL A 337 -17.59 -14.05 5.99
CA VAL A 337 -17.53 -12.90 6.91
C VAL A 337 -18.61 -12.99 7.99
N ALA A 338 -19.86 -13.31 7.62
CA ALA A 338 -20.95 -13.49 8.57
C ALA A 338 -20.67 -14.61 9.58
N HIS A 339 -20.26 -15.78 9.08
CA HIS A 339 -19.91 -16.93 9.90
C HIS A 339 -18.80 -16.63 10.93
N LEU A 340 -17.75 -15.92 10.53
CA LEU A 340 -16.67 -15.51 11.42
C LEU A 340 -17.10 -14.40 12.38
N ALA A 341 -17.95 -13.47 11.95
CA ALA A 341 -18.46 -12.40 12.79
C ALA A 341 -19.31 -12.94 13.97
N GLU A 342 -20.12 -14.00 13.76
CA GLU A 342 -20.84 -14.69 14.83
C GLU A 342 -19.91 -15.28 15.91
N ARG A 343 -18.69 -15.64 15.52
CA ARG A 343 -17.61 -16.08 16.41
C ARG A 343 -16.78 -14.92 16.99
N GLY A 344 -17.20 -13.69 16.77
CA GLY A 344 -16.47 -12.50 17.20
C GLY A 344 -15.15 -12.27 16.46
N ILE A 345 -15.00 -12.80 15.23
CA ILE A 345 -13.82 -12.59 14.37
C ILE A 345 -14.26 -11.77 13.15
N LEU A 346 -13.60 -10.64 12.90
CA LEU A 346 -13.85 -9.81 11.73
C LEU A 346 -12.71 -9.94 10.72
N VAL A 347 -13.05 -10.24 9.47
CA VAL A 347 -12.10 -10.35 8.34
C VAL A 347 -12.57 -9.46 7.19
N ALA A 348 -11.68 -9.15 6.23
CA ALA A 348 -12.07 -8.41 5.05
C ALA A 348 -12.59 -9.36 3.96
N PRO A 349 -13.77 -9.08 3.33
CA PRO A 349 -14.27 -9.86 2.20
C PRO A 349 -13.37 -9.62 0.98
N GLY A 350 -13.21 -10.66 0.20
CA GLY A 350 -12.30 -10.62 -0.95
C GLY A 350 -12.79 -9.77 -2.11
N ASP A 351 -14.11 -9.55 -2.24
CA ASP A 351 -14.68 -8.69 -3.26
C ASP A 351 -14.24 -7.21 -3.16
N PHE A 352 -13.74 -6.77 -1.99
CA PHE A 352 -13.10 -5.46 -1.84
C PHE A 352 -11.87 -5.28 -2.74
N TYR A 353 -11.27 -6.36 -3.19
CA TYR A 353 -10.04 -6.38 -3.99
C TYR A 353 -10.28 -6.70 -5.47
N GLY A 354 -11.53 -6.87 -5.84
CA GLY A 354 -11.98 -7.17 -7.18
C GLY A 354 -12.90 -8.39 -7.26
N PRO A 355 -13.66 -8.55 -8.37
CA PRO A 355 -14.65 -9.63 -8.52
C PRO A 355 -14.07 -11.03 -8.35
N ALA A 356 -12.80 -11.22 -8.70
CA ALA A 356 -12.12 -12.50 -8.54
C ALA A 356 -11.94 -12.94 -7.07
N GLY A 357 -12.19 -12.02 -6.11
CA GLY A 357 -12.13 -12.29 -4.68
C GLY A 357 -13.46 -12.75 -4.06
N GLU A 358 -14.52 -12.92 -4.84
CA GLU A 358 -15.89 -13.18 -4.35
C GLU A 358 -16.04 -14.42 -3.45
N HIS A 359 -15.11 -15.37 -3.53
CA HIS A 359 -15.09 -16.59 -2.71
C HIS A 359 -14.00 -16.59 -1.63
N PHE A 360 -13.29 -15.50 -1.45
CA PHE A 360 -12.15 -15.43 -0.52
C PHE A 360 -12.38 -14.38 0.56
N VAL A 361 -11.67 -14.55 1.67
CA VAL A 361 -11.51 -13.52 2.70
C VAL A 361 -10.02 -13.26 2.91
N ARG A 362 -9.69 -12.02 3.25
CA ARG A 362 -8.34 -11.65 3.65
C ARG A 362 -8.26 -11.57 5.17
N VAL A 363 -7.38 -12.37 5.77
CA VAL A 363 -7.12 -12.44 7.21
C VAL A 363 -5.80 -11.76 7.51
N ALA A 364 -5.80 -10.68 8.30
CA ALA A 364 -4.60 -9.91 8.62
C ALA A 364 -3.87 -10.46 9.85
N LEU A 365 -2.53 -10.38 9.85
CA LEU A 365 -1.66 -10.78 10.95
C LEU A 365 -1.46 -9.68 12.01
N THR A 366 -2.20 -8.57 11.91
CA THR A 366 -2.00 -7.33 12.66
C THR A 366 -2.93 -7.21 13.87
N ALA A 367 -3.11 -8.29 14.62
CA ALA A 367 -3.70 -8.28 15.96
C ALA A 367 -2.61 -8.60 17.01
N THR A 368 -2.87 -8.29 18.28
CA THR A 368 -1.95 -8.68 19.37
C THR A 368 -1.90 -10.19 19.52
N ASP A 369 -0.85 -10.72 20.14
CA ASP A 369 -0.66 -12.17 20.29
C ASP A 369 -1.84 -12.82 21.03
N GLU A 370 -2.38 -12.13 22.07
CA GLU A 370 -3.55 -12.60 22.83
C GLU A 370 -4.82 -12.65 21.95
N ARG A 371 -5.00 -11.64 21.07
CA ARG A 371 -6.14 -11.61 20.15
C ARG A 371 -6.02 -12.66 19.05
N VAL A 372 -4.81 -12.89 18.56
CA VAL A 372 -4.54 -13.98 17.62
C VAL A 372 -4.87 -15.33 18.28
N GLN A 373 -4.41 -15.56 19.51
CA GLN A 373 -4.72 -16.77 20.24
C GLN A 373 -6.24 -16.94 20.47
N THR A 374 -6.94 -15.86 20.80
CA THR A 374 -8.40 -15.84 20.92
C THR A 374 -9.09 -16.24 19.60
N ALA A 375 -8.61 -15.75 18.45
CA ALA A 375 -9.14 -16.17 17.15
C ALA A 375 -8.90 -17.66 16.89
N VAL A 376 -7.72 -18.17 17.21
CA VAL A 376 -7.36 -19.60 17.06
C VAL A 376 -8.31 -20.50 17.88
N GLU A 377 -8.65 -20.09 19.10
CA GLU A 377 -9.59 -20.84 19.95
C GLU A 377 -11.01 -20.83 19.35
N ARG A 378 -11.49 -19.68 18.91
CA ARG A 378 -12.83 -19.53 18.31
C ARG A 378 -13.00 -20.20 16.94
N LEU A 379 -11.90 -20.46 16.24
CA LEU A 379 -11.92 -21.22 14.98
C LEU A 379 -12.04 -22.74 15.19
N LYS A 380 -11.85 -23.24 16.41
CA LYS A 380 -12.00 -24.67 16.75
C LYS A 380 -13.45 -25.05 17.05
N ASP A 381 -14.28 -24.07 17.44
CA ASP A 381 -15.71 -24.24 17.75
C ASP A 381 -16.56 -24.17 16.44
#